data_7cbd231c41d3cd82a2b41081448f9b1f
#
_entry.id   7cbd231c41d3cd82a2b41081448f9b1f
#
_cell.length_a   1.000
_cell.length_b   1.000
_cell.length_c   1.000
_cell.angle_alpha   90.00
_cell.angle_beta   90.00
_cell.angle_gamma   90.00
#
_symmetry.space_group_name_H-M   'P 1'
#
loop_
_entity.id
_entity.type
_entity.pdbx_description
1 polymer ?
#
loop_
_entity_poly.entity_id
_entity_poly.type
_entity_poly.pdbx_seq_one_letter_code
_entity_poly.pdbx_strand_id
1 'polypeptide(L)'
;MIPIHQVMPNALALILRKAPLTPEKIAFAWRTAVGPSVDRVTTIELKGRVLHVRAKDAAWQREVERSAGLIRARLGTLLGDDVVRGLEVTVR
;
A
#
# COMPACT_ATOMS: atom_id res chain seq x y z
N MET A 1 17.07 -17.53 2.90
CA MET A 1 16.91 -16.26 3.61
C MET A 1 15.52 -15.70 3.37
N ILE A 2 14.88 -15.25 4.41
CA ILE A 2 13.54 -14.66 4.28
C ILE A 2 13.71 -13.17 3.95
N PRO A 3 13.13 -12.69 2.86
CA PRO A 3 13.21 -11.26 2.53
C PRO A 3 12.58 -10.40 3.64
N ILE A 4 13.24 -9.31 3.97
CA ILE A 4 12.80 -8.43 5.07
C ILE A 4 11.36 -7.94 4.86
N HIS A 5 10.99 -7.62 3.63
CA HIS A 5 9.66 -7.11 3.34
C HIS A 5 8.54 -8.15 3.52
N GLN A 6 8.90 -9.43 3.63
CA GLN A 6 7.93 -10.50 3.90
C GLN A 6 7.82 -10.81 5.39
N VAL A 7 8.71 -10.27 6.20
CA VAL A 7 8.72 -10.49 7.63
C VAL A 7 8.36 -9.19 8.32
N MET A 8 7.11 -9.07 8.70
CA MET A 8 6.67 -7.91 9.45
C MET A 8 6.49 -8.31 10.91
N PRO A 9 7.22 -7.68 11.84
CA PRO A 9 6.98 -7.94 13.26
C PRO A 9 5.55 -7.59 13.63
N ASN A 10 4.88 -8.49 14.35
CA ASN A 10 3.50 -8.26 14.80
C ASN A 10 3.39 -6.97 15.61
N ALA A 11 4.42 -6.67 16.41
CA ALA A 11 4.44 -5.44 17.19
C ALA A 11 4.37 -4.20 16.33
N LEU A 12 5.10 -4.18 15.20
CA LEU A 12 5.08 -3.04 14.28
C LEU A 12 3.70 -2.88 13.64
N ALA A 13 3.09 -3.98 13.19
CA ALA A 13 1.76 -3.94 12.59
C ALA A 13 0.73 -3.41 13.59
N LEU A 14 0.79 -3.85 14.85
CA LEU A 14 -0.12 -3.38 15.88
C LEU A 14 0.07 -1.89 16.18
N ILE A 15 1.31 -1.43 16.24
CA ILE A 15 1.60 -0.01 16.46
C ILE A 15 1.03 0.82 15.32
N LEU A 16 1.24 0.41 14.08
CA LEU A 16 0.73 1.12 12.91
C LEU A 16 -0.80 1.17 12.90
N ARG A 17 -1.47 0.07 13.24
CA ARG A 17 -2.93 0.03 13.27
C ARG A 17 -3.51 1.00 14.28
N LYS A 18 -2.85 1.15 15.44
CA LYS A 18 -3.32 2.01 16.52
C LYS A 18 -2.94 3.48 16.34
N ALA A 19 -1.95 3.76 15.48
CA ALA A 19 -1.53 5.12 15.23
C ALA A 19 -2.63 5.89 14.45
N PRO A 20 -2.71 7.21 14.63
CA PRO A 20 -3.66 8.02 13.86
C PRO A 20 -3.45 7.86 12.36
N LEU A 21 -4.54 7.90 11.60
CA LEU A 21 -4.47 7.80 10.15
C LEU A 21 -4.04 9.15 9.57
N THR A 22 -2.80 9.21 9.10
CA THR A 22 -2.21 10.41 8.51
C THR A 22 -1.71 10.08 7.12
N PRO A 23 -1.48 11.10 6.25
CA PRO A 23 -0.86 10.85 4.94
C PRO A 23 0.49 10.15 5.06
N GLU A 24 1.28 10.46 6.08
CA GLU A 24 2.58 9.83 6.30
C GLU A 24 2.44 8.35 6.64
N LYS A 25 1.44 8.00 7.45
CA LYS A 25 1.16 6.61 7.79
C LYS A 25 0.75 5.83 6.54
N ILE A 26 -0.10 6.42 5.71
CA ILE A 26 -0.55 5.79 4.47
C ILE A 26 0.62 5.60 3.52
N ALA A 27 1.48 6.61 3.37
CA ALA A 27 2.66 6.52 2.53
C ALA A 27 3.62 5.43 3.00
N PHE A 28 3.84 5.34 4.29
CA PHE A 28 4.68 4.29 4.88
C PHE A 28 4.09 2.90 4.62
N ALA A 29 2.79 2.75 4.83
CA ALA A 29 2.12 1.47 4.60
C ALA A 29 2.19 1.07 3.13
N TRP A 30 1.98 2.01 2.22
CA TRP A 30 2.10 1.75 0.78
C TRP A 30 3.49 1.27 0.42
N ARG A 31 4.51 2.01 0.84
CA ARG A 31 5.90 1.63 0.55
C ARG A 31 6.24 0.25 1.10
N THR A 32 5.77 -0.05 2.30
CA THR A 32 6.00 -1.36 2.90
C THR A 32 5.27 -2.47 2.14
N ALA A 33 4.06 -2.19 1.66
CA ALA A 33 3.25 -3.17 0.95
C ALA A 33 3.78 -3.47 -0.45
N VAL A 34 4.27 -2.46 -1.17
CA VAL A 34 4.66 -2.61 -2.58
C VAL A 34 6.16 -2.67 -2.80
N GLY A 35 6.95 -2.19 -1.84
CA GLY A 35 8.40 -2.12 -1.96
C GLY A 35 8.88 -0.83 -2.63
N PRO A 36 10.19 -0.54 -2.51
CA PRO A 36 10.74 0.73 -2.97
C PRO A 36 10.65 0.96 -4.48
N SER A 37 10.72 -0.10 -5.29
CA SER A 37 10.67 0.04 -6.75
C SER A 37 9.30 0.55 -7.23
N VAL A 38 8.21 -0.02 -6.70
CA VAL A 38 6.85 0.40 -7.05
C VAL A 38 6.53 1.75 -6.41
N ASP A 39 6.94 1.95 -5.15
CA ASP A 39 6.72 3.21 -4.47
C ASP A 39 7.30 4.40 -5.26
N ARG A 40 8.49 4.22 -5.84
CA ARG A 40 9.17 5.27 -6.58
C ARG A 40 8.41 5.70 -7.84
N VAL A 41 7.66 4.80 -8.46
CA VAL A 41 6.98 5.07 -9.74
C VAL A 41 5.48 5.27 -9.56
N THR A 42 5.01 5.44 -8.34
CA THR A 42 3.60 5.66 -8.03
C THR A 42 3.42 6.81 -7.05
N THR A 43 2.25 7.44 -7.12
CA THR A 43 1.79 8.37 -6.10
C THR A 43 0.43 7.89 -5.62
N ILE A 44 0.10 8.16 -4.36
CA ILE A 44 -1.12 7.65 -3.76
C ILE A 44 -1.91 8.76 -3.06
N GLU A 45 -3.22 8.56 -2.99
CA GLU A 45 -4.12 9.41 -2.23
C GLU A 45 -5.30 8.57 -1.77
N LEU A 46 -5.60 8.59 -0.48
CA LEU A 46 -6.76 7.88 0.05
C LEU A 46 -7.97 8.81 0.04
N LYS A 47 -9.00 8.41 -0.67
CA LYS A 47 -10.29 9.12 -0.70
C LYS A 47 -11.38 8.17 -0.27
N GLY A 48 -12.01 8.47 0.88
CA GLY A 48 -12.93 7.54 1.47
C GLY A 48 -12.19 6.26 1.85
N ARG A 49 -12.61 5.13 1.28
CA ARG A 49 -11.98 3.84 1.52
C ARG A 49 -11.32 3.29 0.25
N VAL A 50 -11.11 4.14 -0.73
CA VAL A 50 -10.46 3.77 -1.99
C VAL A 50 -9.11 4.46 -2.07
N LEU A 51 -8.07 3.67 -2.24
CA LEU A 51 -6.73 4.20 -2.44
C LEU A 51 -6.52 4.45 -3.93
N HIS A 52 -6.37 5.71 -4.29
CA HIS A 52 -6.11 6.12 -5.67
C HIS A 52 -4.62 6.09 -5.92
N VAL A 53 -4.20 5.26 -6.86
CA VAL A 53 -2.79 5.07 -7.21
C VAL A 53 -2.57 5.60 -8.62
N ARG A 54 -1.61 6.50 -8.77
CA ARG A 54 -1.20 6.99 -10.08
C ARG A 54 0.15 6.40 -10.43
N ALA A 55 0.19 5.59 -11.46
CA ALA A 55 1.41 4.97 -11.93
C ALA A 55 2.09 5.84 -13.00
N LYS A 56 3.40 5.71 -13.09
CA LYS A 56 4.21 6.46 -14.05
C LYS A 56 3.79 6.21 -15.49
N ASP A 57 3.45 4.97 -15.82
CA ASP A 57 3.04 4.57 -17.17
C ASP A 57 2.13 3.35 -17.14
N ALA A 58 1.66 2.92 -18.32
CA ALA A 58 0.74 1.81 -18.43
C ALA A 58 1.34 0.47 -17.99
N ALA A 59 2.64 0.29 -18.15
CA ALA A 59 3.30 -0.94 -17.73
C ALA A 59 3.26 -1.06 -16.21
N TRP A 60 3.55 0.01 -15.49
CA TRP A 60 3.47 0.03 -14.03
C TRP A 60 2.03 -0.05 -13.53
N GLN A 61 1.08 0.57 -14.26
CA GLN A 61 -0.34 0.43 -13.95
C GLN A 61 -0.74 -1.05 -13.95
N ARG A 62 -0.40 -1.78 -15.01
CA ARG A 62 -0.72 -3.20 -15.10
C ARG A 62 -0.06 -4.02 -13.99
N GLU A 63 1.17 -3.68 -13.65
CA GLU A 63 1.90 -4.36 -12.59
C GLU A 63 1.21 -4.20 -11.23
N VAL A 64 0.79 -2.98 -10.91
CA VAL A 64 0.06 -2.71 -9.67
C VAL A 64 -1.29 -3.42 -9.67
N GLU A 65 -2.02 -3.36 -10.77
CA GLU A 65 -3.32 -4.01 -10.89
C GLU A 65 -3.21 -5.52 -10.75
N ARG A 66 -2.17 -6.11 -11.31
CA ARG A 66 -1.92 -7.56 -11.19
C ARG A 66 -1.69 -7.97 -9.74
N SER A 67 -1.06 -7.12 -8.97
CA SER A 67 -0.73 -7.38 -7.57
C SER A 67 -1.77 -6.82 -6.59
N ALA A 68 -2.87 -6.27 -7.08
CA ALA A 68 -3.82 -5.52 -6.25
C ALA A 68 -4.36 -6.33 -5.06
N GLY A 69 -4.66 -7.61 -5.27
CA GLY A 69 -5.16 -8.45 -4.17
C GLY A 69 -4.14 -8.60 -3.05
N LEU A 70 -2.89 -8.86 -3.41
CA LEU A 70 -1.81 -8.99 -2.43
C LEU A 70 -1.53 -7.65 -1.74
N ILE A 71 -1.55 -6.57 -2.49
CA ILE A 71 -1.33 -5.23 -1.94
C ILE A 71 -2.41 -4.89 -0.92
N ARG A 72 -3.68 -5.15 -1.25
CA ARG A 72 -4.78 -4.91 -0.31
C ARG A 72 -4.65 -5.74 0.96
N ALA A 73 -4.25 -7.00 0.83
CA ALA A 73 -4.05 -7.85 1.99
C ALA A 73 -2.95 -7.28 2.91
N ARG A 74 -1.86 -6.82 2.34
CA ARG A 74 -0.76 -6.21 3.11
C ARG A 74 -1.18 -4.90 3.76
N LEU A 75 -1.92 -4.06 3.05
CA LEU A 75 -2.44 -2.81 3.59
C LEU A 75 -3.43 -3.09 4.73
N GLY A 76 -4.26 -4.13 4.62
CA GLY A 76 -5.15 -4.53 5.69
C GLY A 76 -4.39 -4.91 6.96
N THR A 77 -3.28 -5.61 6.82
CA THR A 77 -2.42 -5.94 7.96
C THR A 77 -1.84 -4.69 8.62
N LEU A 78 -1.44 -3.71 7.83
CA LEU A 78 -0.77 -2.50 8.33
C LEU A 78 -1.73 -1.44 8.84
N LEU A 79 -2.88 -1.28 8.20
CA LEU A 79 -3.80 -0.17 8.47
C LEU A 79 -5.12 -0.63 9.10
N GLY A 80 -5.44 -1.92 9.00
CA GLY A 80 -6.75 -2.43 9.36
C GLY A 80 -7.59 -2.65 8.11
N ASP A 81 -8.49 -3.65 8.16
CA ASP A 81 -9.22 -4.10 6.97
C ASP A 81 -10.22 -3.07 6.44
N ASP A 82 -10.65 -2.14 7.28
CA ASP A 82 -11.65 -1.15 6.91
C ASP A 82 -11.08 0.14 6.32
N VAL A 83 -9.78 0.33 6.35
CA VAL A 83 -9.18 1.59 5.91
C VAL A 83 -9.12 1.67 4.39
N VAL A 84 -8.64 0.61 3.74
CA VAL A 84 -8.56 0.54 2.29
C VAL A 84 -9.38 -0.64 1.81
N ARG A 85 -10.53 -0.35 1.21
CA ARG A 85 -11.41 -1.39 0.66
C ARG A 85 -11.20 -1.63 -0.82
N GLY A 86 -10.58 -0.69 -1.51
CA GLY A 86 -10.33 -0.84 -2.92
C GLY A 86 -9.13 -0.05 -3.38
N LEU A 87 -8.60 -0.46 -4.52
CA LEU A 87 -7.53 0.26 -5.21
C LEU A 87 -8.06 0.70 -6.56
N GLU A 88 -7.80 1.95 -6.91
CA GLU A 88 -8.07 2.48 -8.23
C GLU A 88 -6.76 2.94 -8.82
N VAL A 89 -6.34 2.31 -9.91
CA VAL A 89 -5.02 2.56 -10.50
C VAL A 89 -5.20 3.28 -11.83
N THR A 90 -4.54 4.42 -11.94
CA THR A 90 -4.56 5.22 -13.16
C THR A 90 -3.13 5.54 -13.59
N VAL A 91 -2.97 6.06 -14.79
CA VAL A 91 -1.68 6.54 -15.29
C VAL A 91 -1.64 8.06 -15.13
N ARG A 92 -0.48 8.57 -14.80
CA ARG A 92 -0.26 10.03 -14.71
C ARG A 92 -0.55 10.74 -16.02
#